data_18f64ffddc08368fd235047532f92978
#
_entry.id   18f64ffddc08368fd235047532f92978
#
_cell.length_a   1.000
_cell.length_b   1.000
_cell.length_c   1.000
_cell.angle_alpha   90.00
_cell.angle_beta   90.00
_cell.angle_gamma   90.00
#
_symmetry.space_group_name_H-M   'P 1'
#
loop_
_entity.id
_entity.type
_entity.pdbx_description
1 polymer ?
#
loop_
_entity_poly.entity_id
_entity_poly.type
_entity_poly.pdbx_seq_one_letter_code
_entity_poly.pdbx_strand_id
1 'polypeptide(L)'
;MPFVLSALDRALVLAAPDICNSDQGSHFTSPQYLERLLAKEVRISMDGKGRALDNIFTERLWRSVKYEEVYLHEYDSPRAARKGLAGYFEFYNQERLHQSLGYRTPAEVYFDTTLQKKESVTP
;
A
#
# COMPACT_ATOMS: atom_id res chain seq x y z
N MET A 1 1.56 16.07 -8.83
CA MET A 1 0.34 15.28 -9.10
C MET A 1 0.53 14.15 -10.12
N PRO A 2 1.20 14.35 -11.26
CA PRO A 2 1.36 13.26 -12.25
C PRO A 2 1.97 11.97 -11.68
N PHE A 3 2.91 12.08 -10.76
CA PHE A 3 3.55 10.89 -10.17
C PHE A 3 2.58 10.08 -9.31
N VAL A 4 1.64 10.73 -8.63
CA VAL A 4 0.61 10.05 -7.83
C VAL A 4 -0.34 9.27 -8.73
N LEU A 5 -0.80 9.90 -9.81
CA LEU A 5 -1.70 9.28 -10.78
C LEU A 5 -1.01 8.12 -11.50
N SER A 6 0.25 8.27 -11.85
CA SER A 6 1.03 7.20 -12.49
C SER A 6 1.19 6.00 -11.55
N ALA A 7 1.47 6.23 -10.28
CA ALA A 7 1.59 5.16 -9.29
C ALA A 7 0.26 4.42 -9.12
N LEU A 8 -0.85 5.18 -9.04
CA LEU A 8 -2.18 4.59 -8.92
C LEU A 8 -2.52 3.74 -10.15
N ASP A 9 -2.29 4.27 -11.35
CA ASP A 9 -2.58 3.55 -12.59
C ASP A 9 -1.82 2.23 -12.67
N ARG A 10 -0.55 2.23 -12.29
CA ARG A 10 0.26 1.00 -12.27
C ARG A 10 -0.26 -0.01 -11.24
N ALA A 11 -0.67 0.46 -10.08
CA ALA A 11 -1.23 -0.41 -9.05
C ALA A 11 -2.55 -1.03 -9.53
N LEU A 12 -3.42 -0.26 -10.16
CA LEU A 12 -4.73 -0.73 -10.64
C LEU A 12 -4.62 -1.72 -11.81
N VAL A 13 -3.53 -1.66 -12.59
CA VAL A 13 -3.25 -2.66 -13.63
C VAL A 13 -2.99 -4.03 -12.99
N LEU A 14 -2.31 -4.06 -11.85
CA LEU A 14 -1.98 -5.31 -11.17
C LEU A 14 -3.20 -5.91 -10.47
N ALA A 15 -3.96 -5.10 -9.76
CA ALA A 15 -5.16 -5.54 -9.04
C ALA A 15 -5.99 -4.33 -8.63
N ALA A 16 -7.31 -4.49 -8.66
CA ALA A 16 -8.22 -3.47 -8.12
C ALA A 16 -8.71 -3.93 -6.75
N PRO A 17 -8.45 -3.16 -5.67
CA PRO A 17 -8.96 -3.54 -4.35
C PRO A 17 -10.46 -3.28 -4.26
N ASP A 18 -11.11 -3.89 -3.27
CA ASP A 18 -12.52 -3.61 -3.00
C ASP A 18 -12.69 -2.20 -2.44
N ILE A 19 -11.79 -1.81 -1.56
CA ILE A 19 -11.79 -0.50 -0.90
C ILE A 19 -10.39 0.10 -0.95
N CYS A 20 -10.29 1.36 -1.34
CA CYS A 20 -9.05 2.12 -1.24
C CYS A 20 -9.23 3.20 -0.17
N ASN A 21 -8.44 3.12 0.89
CA ASN A 21 -8.47 4.09 1.99
C ASN A 21 -7.32 5.08 1.85
N SER A 22 -7.59 6.34 2.13
CA SER A 22 -6.57 7.38 2.13
C SER A 22 -6.94 8.45 3.16
N ASP A 23 -6.00 9.36 3.44
CA ASP A 23 -6.34 10.58 4.16
C ASP A 23 -7.01 11.58 3.21
N GLN A 24 -7.30 12.78 3.69
CA GLN A 24 -7.95 13.81 2.89
C GLN A 24 -6.95 14.77 2.23
N GLY A 25 -5.75 14.29 1.92
CA GLY A 25 -4.76 15.07 1.19
C GLY A 25 -5.26 15.49 -0.17
N SER A 26 -4.79 16.66 -0.65
CA SER A 26 -5.27 17.25 -1.90
C SER A 26 -5.13 16.31 -3.12
N HIS A 27 -4.12 15.46 -3.13
CA HIS A 27 -3.92 14.49 -4.21
C HIS A 27 -5.03 13.44 -4.24
N PHE A 28 -5.50 13.01 -3.06
CA PHE A 28 -6.47 11.92 -2.93
C PHE A 28 -7.92 12.39 -3.05
N THR A 29 -8.16 13.71 -2.99
CA THR A 29 -9.48 14.28 -3.19
C THR A 29 -9.67 14.87 -4.58
N SER A 30 -8.64 14.85 -5.42
CA SER A 30 -8.72 15.40 -6.78
C SER A 30 -9.65 14.56 -7.66
N PRO A 31 -10.40 15.20 -8.57
CA PRO A 31 -11.28 14.46 -9.49
C PRO A 31 -10.56 13.41 -10.31
N GLN A 32 -9.33 13.69 -10.76
CA GLN A 32 -8.55 12.75 -11.55
C GLN A 32 -8.23 11.47 -10.79
N TYR A 33 -7.89 11.59 -9.50
CA TYR A 33 -7.61 10.45 -8.65
C TYR A 33 -8.87 9.62 -8.39
N LEU A 34 -9.95 10.28 -8.02
CA LEU A 34 -11.21 9.61 -7.70
C LEU A 34 -11.83 8.91 -8.92
N GLU A 35 -11.77 9.52 -10.09
CA GLU A 35 -12.29 8.93 -11.32
C GLU A 35 -11.61 7.60 -11.66
N ARG A 36 -10.30 7.49 -11.44
CA ARG A 36 -9.57 6.25 -11.71
C ARG A 36 -10.03 5.11 -10.82
N LEU A 37 -10.29 5.39 -9.55
CA LEU A 37 -10.80 4.39 -8.61
C LEU A 37 -12.23 3.99 -8.97
N LEU A 38 -13.08 4.95 -9.26
CA LEU A 38 -14.49 4.68 -9.62
C LEU A 38 -14.59 3.89 -10.92
N ALA A 39 -13.73 4.16 -11.90
CA ALA A 39 -13.70 3.43 -13.15
C ALA A 39 -13.38 1.94 -12.96
N LYS A 40 -12.67 1.58 -11.91
CA LYS A 40 -12.36 0.19 -11.56
C LYS A 40 -13.32 -0.37 -10.50
N GLU A 41 -14.40 0.34 -10.20
CA GLU A 41 -15.40 -0.05 -9.21
C GLU A 41 -14.81 -0.22 -7.80
N VAL A 42 -13.77 0.54 -7.49
CA VAL A 42 -13.15 0.56 -6.17
C VAL A 42 -13.93 1.51 -5.27
N ARG A 43 -14.33 1.04 -4.10
CA ARG A 43 -14.97 1.90 -3.11
C ARG A 43 -13.92 2.79 -2.46
N ILE A 44 -14.29 4.04 -2.23
CA ILE A 44 -13.39 5.05 -1.68
C ILE A 44 -13.73 5.27 -0.22
N SER A 45 -12.70 5.17 0.63
CA SER A 45 -12.80 5.45 2.05
C SER A 45 -11.75 6.49 2.41
N MET A 46 -12.15 7.51 3.17
CA MET A 46 -11.22 8.55 3.60
C MET A 46 -11.21 8.68 5.11
N ASP A 47 -10.01 8.84 5.68
CA ASP A 47 -9.86 9.08 7.11
C ASP A 47 -10.52 10.41 7.48
N GLY A 48 -11.13 10.45 8.66
CA GLY A 48 -11.73 11.68 9.16
C GLY A 48 -10.68 12.75 9.38
N LYS A 49 -11.03 13.99 9.05
CA LYS A 49 -10.14 15.13 9.23
C LYS A 49 -9.74 15.29 10.69
N GLY A 50 -8.44 15.33 10.96
CA GLY A 50 -7.90 15.45 12.32
C GLY A 50 -7.93 14.16 13.13
N ARG A 51 -8.26 13.03 12.54
CA ARG A 51 -8.35 11.74 13.22
C ARG A 51 -7.13 10.88 12.90
N ALA A 52 -6.06 11.09 13.65
CA ALA A 52 -4.77 10.40 13.45
C ALA A 52 -4.89 8.87 13.54
N LEU A 53 -5.79 8.36 14.39
CA LEU A 53 -5.96 6.93 14.58
C LEU A 53 -6.52 6.19 13.35
N ASP A 54 -7.23 6.91 12.48
CA ASP A 54 -7.78 6.30 11.27
C ASP A 54 -6.70 5.82 10.30
N ASN A 55 -5.48 6.36 10.40
CA ASN A 55 -4.37 6.06 9.52
C ASN A 55 -3.23 5.29 10.20
N ILE A 56 -3.51 4.64 11.32
CA ILE A 56 -2.49 4.01 12.17
C ILE A 56 -1.69 2.92 11.44
N PHE A 57 -2.33 2.15 10.57
CA PHE A 57 -1.65 1.06 9.84
C PHE A 57 -0.65 1.60 8.83
N THR A 58 -1.01 2.67 8.13
CA THR A 58 -0.11 3.34 7.20
C THR A 58 1.07 3.98 7.94
N GLU A 59 0.80 4.63 9.06
CA GLU A 59 1.85 5.22 9.90
C GLU A 59 2.80 4.15 10.42
N ARG A 60 2.29 2.98 10.82
CA ARG A 60 3.13 1.88 11.28
C ARG A 60 4.02 1.34 10.16
N LEU A 61 3.51 1.26 8.93
CA LEU A 61 4.32 0.90 7.77
C LEU A 61 5.43 1.91 7.54
N TRP A 62 5.11 3.21 7.57
CA TRP A 62 6.13 4.25 7.38
C TRP A 62 7.23 4.20 8.43
N ARG A 63 6.86 3.89 9.67
CA ARG A 63 7.85 3.73 10.74
C ARG A 63 8.81 2.59 10.41
N SER A 64 8.30 1.44 9.96
CA SER A 64 9.15 0.32 9.57
C SER A 64 10.10 0.70 8.44
N VAL A 65 9.60 1.37 7.39
CA VAL A 65 10.41 1.81 6.27
C VAL A 65 11.52 2.76 6.72
N LYS A 66 11.19 3.73 7.58
CA LYS A 66 12.18 4.71 8.06
C LYS A 66 13.26 4.05 8.89
N TYR A 67 12.91 3.22 9.86
CA TYR A 67 13.88 2.66 10.80
C TYR A 67 14.63 1.45 10.23
N GLU A 68 14.03 0.69 9.34
CA GLU A 68 14.66 -0.51 8.78
C GLU A 68 15.40 -0.26 7.46
N GLU A 69 15.10 0.82 6.77
CA GLU A 69 15.74 1.12 5.48
C GLU A 69 16.31 2.53 5.42
N VAL A 70 15.47 3.56 5.53
CA VAL A 70 15.88 4.94 5.23
C VAL A 70 16.98 5.44 6.16
N TYR A 71 16.83 5.25 7.46
CA TYR A 71 17.79 5.75 8.44
C TYR A 71 19.10 4.96 8.50
N LEU A 72 19.10 3.73 7.97
CA LEU A 72 20.27 2.88 7.94
C LEU A 72 21.16 3.13 6.72
N HIS A 73 20.69 3.87 5.74
CA HIS A 73 21.40 4.10 4.48
C HIS A 73 21.49 5.59 4.15
N GLU A 74 22.59 5.97 3.49
CA GLU A 74 22.73 7.29 2.91
C GLU A 74 22.59 7.15 1.39
N TYR A 75 21.46 7.61 0.86
CA TYR A 75 21.23 7.57 -0.57
C TYR A 75 21.90 8.78 -1.22
N ASP A 76 22.82 8.52 -2.14
CA ASP A 76 23.56 9.59 -2.84
C ASP A 76 22.83 10.09 -4.09
N SER A 77 21.70 9.50 -4.43
CA SER A 77 20.90 9.90 -5.59
C SER A 77 19.46 9.39 -5.46
N PRO A 78 18.50 10.01 -6.18
CA PRO A 78 17.14 9.46 -6.24
C PRO A 78 17.09 8.04 -6.79
N ARG A 79 17.98 7.70 -7.71
CA ARG A 79 18.07 6.33 -8.26
C ARG A 79 18.49 5.33 -7.19
N ALA A 80 19.47 5.68 -6.37
CA ALA A 80 19.91 4.83 -5.25
C ALA A 80 18.78 4.63 -4.25
N ALA A 81 18.03 5.70 -3.93
CA ALA A 81 16.88 5.61 -3.03
C ALA A 81 15.79 4.68 -3.59
N ARG A 82 15.48 4.79 -4.87
CA ARG A 82 14.49 3.90 -5.51
C ARG A 82 14.90 2.45 -5.43
N LYS A 83 16.17 2.18 -5.71
CA LYS A 83 16.70 0.80 -5.67
C LYS A 83 16.64 0.23 -4.27
N GLY A 84 17.05 1.02 -3.27
CA GLY A 84 17.01 0.61 -1.87
C GLY A 84 15.59 0.34 -1.39
N LEU A 85 14.67 1.24 -1.69
CA LEU A 85 13.27 1.09 -1.29
C LEU A 85 12.60 -0.08 -2.01
N ALA A 86 12.87 -0.28 -3.30
CA ALA A 86 12.33 -1.43 -4.04
C ALA A 86 12.78 -2.74 -3.42
N GLY A 87 14.06 -2.88 -3.09
CA GLY A 87 14.58 -4.05 -2.41
C GLY A 87 13.98 -4.24 -1.02
N TYR A 88 13.79 -3.14 -0.28
CA TYR A 88 13.16 -3.20 1.04
C TYR A 88 11.70 -3.68 0.95
N PHE A 89 10.92 -3.16 0.01
CA PHE A 89 9.52 -3.59 -0.12
C PHE A 89 9.40 -5.03 -0.58
N GLU A 90 10.32 -5.51 -1.41
CA GLU A 90 10.35 -6.92 -1.75
C GLU A 90 10.62 -7.78 -0.51
N PHE A 91 11.61 -7.41 0.30
CA PHE A 91 11.88 -8.06 1.58
C PHE A 91 10.66 -7.99 2.52
N TYR A 92 10.05 -6.82 2.66
CA TYR A 92 8.90 -6.60 3.53
C TYR A 92 7.74 -7.53 3.16
N ASN A 93 7.45 -7.64 1.89
CA ASN A 93 6.31 -8.44 1.42
C ASN A 93 6.58 -9.94 1.40
N GLN A 94 7.80 -10.36 1.06
CA GLN A 94 8.11 -11.75 0.79
C GLN A 94 8.85 -12.46 1.94
N GLU A 95 9.57 -11.73 2.77
CA GLU A 95 10.46 -12.33 3.75
C GLU A 95 10.24 -11.86 5.19
N ARG A 96 9.76 -10.63 5.38
CA ARG A 96 9.61 -10.07 6.72
C ARG A 96 8.41 -10.69 7.44
N LEU A 97 8.68 -11.38 8.55
CA LEU A 97 7.62 -11.98 9.37
C LEU A 97 6.99 -10.92 10.27
N HIS A 98 5.69 -11.03 10.47
CA HIS A 98 4.93 -10.12 11.32
C HIS A 98 4.18 -10.87 12.41
N GLN A 99 4.38 -10.45 13.65
CA GLN A 99 3.68 -11.04 14.79
C GLN A 99 2.16 -10.93 14.63
N SER A 100 1.68 -9.77 14.17
CA SER A 100 0.24 -9.53 13.96
C SER A 100 -0.37 -10.42 12.87
N LEU A 101 0.46 -11.02 12.02
CA LEU A 101 0.02 -11.95 10.97
C LEU A 101 0.34 -13.41 11.33
N GLY A 102 0.57 -13.72 12.62
CA GLY A 102 0.92 -15.06 13.04
C GLY A 102 2.30 -15.48 12.55
N TYR A 103 3.25 -14.54 12.50
CA TYR A 103 4.62 -14.73 11.99
C TYR A 103 4.68 -15.15 10.53
N ARG A 104 3.69 -14.73 9.76
CA ARG A 104 3.71 -14.89 8.30
C ARG A 104 4.10 -13.58 7.62
N THR A 105 4.48 -13.67 6.35
CA THR A 105 4.77 -12.48 5.55
C THR A 105 3.48 -11.87 4.99
N PRO A 106 3.49 -10.57 4.65
CA PRO A 106 2.34 -9.96 3.98
C PRO A 106 1.91 -10.70 2.71
N ALA A 107 2.86 -11.17 1.89
CA ALA A 107 2.55 -11.89 0.67
C ALA A 107 1.82 -13.21 0.96
N GLU A 108 2.28 -13.97 1.96
CA GLU A 108 1.64 -15.21 2.33
C GLU A 108 0.18 -14.99 2.72
N VAL A 109 -0.08 -13.99 3.55
CA VAL A 109 -1.45 -13.67 3.99
C VAL A 109 -2.31 -13.18 2.84
N TYR A 110 -1.77 -12.30 2.01
CA TYR A 110 -2.49 -11.72 0.88
C TYR A 110 -2.93 -12.78 -0.13
N PHE A 111 -2.03 -13.66 -0.52
CA PHE A 111 -2.34 -14.69 -1.51
C PHE A 111 -3.22 -15.80 -0.95
N ASP A 112 -3.01 -16.21 0.32
CA ASP A 112 -3.90 -17.18 0.98
C ASP A 112 -5.32 -16.65 1.07
N THR A 113 -5.51 -15.41 1.50
CA THR A 113 -6.84 -14.80 1.60
C THR A 113 -7.52 -14.74 0.25
N THR A 114 -6.78 -14.43 -0.81
CA THR A 114 -7.31 -14.38 -2.17
C THR A 114 -7.74 -15.77 -2.63
N LEU A 115 -6.95 -16.81 -2.35
CA LEU A 115 -7.29 -18.19 -2.68
C LEU A 115 -8.52 -18.66 -1.91
N GLN A 116 -8.61 -18.36 -0.63
CA GLN A 116 -9.77 -18.71 0.19
C GLN A 116 -11.06 -18.07 -0.33
N LYS A 117 -10.99 -16.81 -0.77
CA LYS A 117 -12.15 -16.15 -1.38
C LYS A 117 -12.60 -16.85 -2.66
N LYS A 118 -11.67 -17.31 -3.49
CA LYS A 118 -11.99 -18.05 -4.71
C LYS A 118 -12.64 -19.40 -4.39
N GLU A 119 -12.14 -20.09 -3.38
CA GLU A 119 -12.68 -21.37 -2.95
C GLU A 119 -14.07 -21.22 -2.34
N SER A 120 -14.32 -20.16 -1.57
CA SER A 120 -15.62 -19.92 -0.96
C SER A 120 -16.72 -19.53 -1.95
N VAL A 121 -16.34 -19.09 -3.15
CA VAL A 121 -17.28 -18.75 -4.23
C VAL A 121 -17.61 -19.94 -5.11
N THR A 122 -16.83 -21.01 -5.02
CA THR A 122 -17.10 -22.25 -5.75
C THR A 122 -18.05 -23.12 -4.93
N PRO A 123 -19.26 -23.40 -5.41
CA PRO A 123 -20.21 -24.24 -4.69
C PRO A 123 -19.70 -25.68 -4.55
#